data_8488162794219b41a4e4d2267635c3fe
#
_entry.id   8488162794219b41a4e4d2267635c3fe
#
_cell.length_a   1.000
_cell.length_b   1.000
_cell.length_c   1.000
_cell.angle_alpha   90.00
_cell.angle_beta   90.00
_cell.angle_gamma   90.00
#
_symmetry.space_group_name_H-M   'P 1'
#
loop_
_entity.id
_entity.type
_entity.pdbx_description
1 polymer ?
#
loop_
_entity_poly.entity_id
_entity_poly.type
_entity_poly.pdbx_seq_one_letter_code
_entity_poly.pdbx_strand_id
1 'polypeptide(L)'
;MTPELPPARAYRGVSIEERRAQRRSKLIAAAIAVYGRRGYRQATVKAVCEEAGLTERYFYESFENSEDLLITSYRSVTFKVFGDIAAAGQSAGRARGERARAMLRAYFGALQRDPQMARVFLVEIRGVSRAVDQAFDASLQAIGDEIARHAAAGAADDELLRAGVIGGVMHIALRWIDQGYQPPLDSVVETALRLGMVLAGPAPRRKAG
;
A
#
# COMPACT_ATOMS: atom_id res chain seq x y z
N MET A 1 22.31 29.71 54.39
CA MET A 1 22.67 28.54 53.56
C MET A 1 21.38 27.74 53.38
N THR A 2 20.74 27.94 52.27
CA THR A 2 19.50 27.22 51.89
C THR A 2 19.92 25.91 51.19
N PRO A 3 19.43 24.74 51.52
CA PRO A 3 19.80 23.52 50.83
C PRO A 3 19.10 23.47 49.49
N GLU A 4 19.89 23.32 48.43
CA GLU A 4 19.49 23.11 47.05
C GLU A 4 18.88 21.71 46.90
N LEU A 5 17.59 21.62 46.53
CA LEU A 5 16.92 20.36 46.22
C LEU A 5 17.52 19.75 44.95
N PRO A 6 17.84 18.45 44.95
CA PRO A 6 18.37 17.78 43.75
C PRO A 6 17.34 17.76 42.64
N PRO A 7 17.76 17.87 41.36
CA PRO A 7 16.85 17.90 40.23
C PRO A 7 16.07 16.60 40.12
N ALA A 8 14.74 16.72 39.95
CA ALA A 8 13.85 15.60 39.75
C ALA A 8 14.33 14.74 38.57
N ARG A 9 14.65 13.47 38.83
CA ARG A 9 14.96 12.46 37.81
C ARG A 9 13.77 12.35 36.88
N ALA A 10 13.91 12.85 35.64
CA ALA A 10 12.96 12.61 34.57
C ALA A 10 12.88 11.09 34.32
N TYR A 11 11.79 10.48 34.77
CA TYR A 11 11.47 9.07 34.51
C TYR A 11 11.08 8.97 33.03
N ARG A 12 12.07 8.66 32.15
CA ARG A 12 11.86 8.35 30.72
C ARG A 12 11.20 6.98 30.57
N GLY A 13 10.00 6.82 31.10
CA GLY A 13 9.13 5.68 30.83
C GLY A 13 8.29 5.97 29.60
N VAL A 14 8.32 5.07 28.61
CA VAL A 14 7.38 5.06 27.48
C VAL A 14 5.96 5.16 28.04
N SER A 15 5.16 6.13 27.56
CA SER A 15 3.79 6.38 28.06
C SER A 15 2.88 5.15 27.83
N ILE A 16 1.75 5.09 28.52
CA ILE A 16 0.76 4.02 28.31
C ILE A 16 0.26 4.05 26.87
N GLU A 17 0.04 5.23 26.33
CA GLU A 17 -0.40 5.44 24.93
C GLU A 17 0.64 5.00 23.91
N GLU A 18 1.90 5.33 24.12
CA GLU A 18 2.99 4.87 23.26
C GLU A 18 3.13 3.34 23.29
N ARG A 19 2.99 2.71 24.45
CA ARG A 19 2.99 1.24 24.56
C ARG A 19 1.80 0.61 23.83
N ARG A 20 0.61 1.25 23.91
CA ARG A 20 -0.56 0.80 23.16
C ARG A 20 -0.36 0.93 21.66
N ALA A 21 0.18 2.04 21.19
CA ALA A 21 0.52 2.25 19.78
C ALA A 21 1.57 1.24 19.27
N GLN A 22 2.60 0.96 20.06
CA GLN A 22 3.60 -0.06 19.72
C GLN A 22 2.99 -1.46 19.61
N ARG A 23 2.12 -1.86 20.56
CA ARG A 23 1.43 -3.16 20.48
C ARG A 23 0.54 -3.24 19.24
N ARG A 24 -0.21 -2.17 18.94
CA ARG A 24 -1.07 -2.10 17.74
C ARG A 24 -0.25 -2.23 16.46
N SER A 25 0.89 -1.57 16.36
CA SER A 25 1.80 -1.68 15.22
C SER A 25 2.39 -3.09 15.08
N LYS A 26 2.74 -3.76 16.19
CA LYS A 26 3.20 -5.16 16.17
C LYS A 26 2.12 -6.11 15.66
N LEU A 27 0.86 -5.94 16.08
CA LEU A 27 -0.26 -6.75 15.60
C LEU A 27 -0.50 -6.55 14.10
N ILE A 28 -0.42 -5.32 13.59
CA ILE A 28 -0.53 -5.03 12.15
C ILE A 28 0.59 -5.72 11.36
N ALA A 29 1.84 -5.59 11.80
CA ALA A 29 2.97 -6.23 11.13
C ALA A 29 2.85 -7.77 11.14
N ALA A 30 2.45 -8.35 12.27
CA ALA A 30 2.21 -9.78 12.41
C ALA A 30 1.05 -10.26 11.52
N ALA A 31 -0.03 -9.48 11.42
CA ALA A 31 -1.15 -9.78 10.55
C ALA A 31 -0.73 -9.82 9.08
N ILE A 32 0.06 -8.83 8.62
CA ILE A 32 0.59 -8.82 7.24
C ILE A 32 1.40 -10.08 6.98
N ALA A 33 2.27 -10.47 7.90
CA ALA A 33 3.08 -11.68 7.78
C ALA A 33 2.23 -12.96 7.78
N VAL A 34 1.26 -13.11 8.69
CA VAL A 34 0.41 -14.30 8.81
C VAL A 34 -0.53 -14.40 7.61
N TYR A 35 -1.22 -13.30 7.24
CA TYR A 35 -2.13 -13.28 6.09
C TYR A 35 -1.39 -13.51 4.77
N GLY A 36 -0.20 -12.93 4.61
CA GLY A 36 0.61 -13.15 3.43
C GLY A 36 1.11 -14.59 3.28
N ARG A 37 1.37 -15.30 4.38
CA ARG A 37 1.82 -16.71 4.34
C ARG A 37 0.69 -17.71 4.20
N ARG A 38 -0.39 -17.55 4.98
CA ARG A 38 -1.45 -18.58 5.13
C ARG A 38 -2.76 -18.20 4.45
N GLY A 39 -2.93 -16.93 4.08
CA GLY A 39 -4.20 -16.35 3.68
C GLY A 39 -5.05 -15.93 4.88
N TYR A 40 -5.87 -14.89 4.68
CA TYR A 40 -6.75 -14.35 5.72
C TYR A 40 -7.73 -15.39 6.27
N ARG A 41 -8.36 -16.17 5.39
CA ARG A 41 -9.40 -17.16 5.77
C ARG A 41 -8.89 -18.29 6.67
N GLN A 42 -7.59 -18.57 6.63
CA GLN A 42 -6.94 -19.60 7.45
C GLN A 42 -6.21 -19.03 8.66
N ALA A 43 -6.12 -17.71 8.77
CA ALA A 43 -5.48 -17.05 9.88
C ALA A 43 -6.43 -16.93 11.08
N THR A 44 -5.90 -17.20 12.27
CA THR A 44 -6.63 -17.02 13.53
C THR A 44 -6.05 -15.87 14.31
N VAL A 45 -6.87 -15.24 15.20
CA VAL A 45 -6.39 -14.22 16.14
C VAL A 45 -5.20 -14.74 16.95
N LYS A 46 -5.28 -16.00 17.39
CA LYS A 46 -4.19 -16.65 18.13
C LYS A 46 -2.89 -16.67 17.33
N ALA A 47 -2.94 -17.08 16.05
CA ALA A 47 -1.74 -17.12 15.20
C ALA A 47 -1.11 -15.73 14.99
N VAL A 48 -1.94 -14.68 14.86
CA VAL A 48 -1.44 -13.30 14.77
C VAL A 48 -0.81 -12.84 16.08
N CYS A 49 -1.42 -13.17 17.23
CA CYS A 49 -0.89 -12.83 18.54
C CYS A 49 0.44 -13.54 18.82
N GLU A 50 0.55 -14.82 18.47
CA GLU A 50 1.79 -15.60 18.57
C GLU A 50 2.91 -14.98 17.72
N GLU A 51 2.65 -14.62 16.49
CA GLU A 51 3.59 -13.92 15.60
C GLU A 51 4.02 -12.56 16.15
N ALA A 52 3.08 -11.82 16.80
CA ALA A 52 3.36 -10.52 17.40
C ALA A 52 4.11 -10.61 18.74
N GLY A 53 4.20 -11.78 19.35
CA GLY A 53 4.67 -11.98 20.73
C GLY A 53 3.74 -11.31 21.76
N LEU A 54 2.43 -11.32 21.52
CA LEU A 54 1.40 -10.68 22.34
C LEU A 54 0.30 -11.68 22.71
N THR A 55 -0.47 -11.37 23.75
CA THR A 55 -1.65 -12.14 24.14
C THR A 55 -2.89 -11.65 23.40
N GLU A 56 -3.93 -12.49 23.27
CA GLU A 56 -5.21 -12.13 22.67
C GLU A 56 -5.91 -10.96 23.38
N ARG A 57 -5.66 -10.75 24.67
CA ARG A 57 -6.14 -9.56 25.38
C ARG A 57 -5.71 -8.26 24.69
N TYR A 58 -4.44 -8.15 24.29
CA TYR A 58 -3.94 -6.96 23.59
C TYR A 58 -4.48 -6.81 22.17
N PHE A 59 -4.88 -7.92 21.53
CA PHE A 59 -5.62 -7.87 20.28
C PHE A 59 -6.97 -7.17 20.49
N TYR A 60 -7.81 -7.64 21.44
CA TYR A 60 -9.13 -7.07 21.70
C TYR A 60 -9.10 -5.68 22.32
N GLU A 61 -7.97 -5.25 22.92
CA GLU A 61 -7.73 -3.86 23.30
C GLU A 61 -7.49 -2.93 22.10
N SER A 62 -7.12 -3.48 20.92
CA SER A 62 -6.65 -2.73 19.74
C SER A 62 -7.58 -2.84 18.55
N PHE A 63 -8.31 -3.94 18.40
CA PHE A 63 -9.16 -4.27 17.25
C PHE A 63 -10.45 -4.94 17.71
N GLU A 64 -11.55 -4.60 17.05
CA GLU A 64 -12.87 -5.22 17.35
C GLU A 64 -12.91 -6.69 16.94
N ASN A 65 -12.34 -6.99 15.78
CA ASN A 65 -12.35 -8.32 15.18
C ASN A 65 -11.23 -8.48 14.12
N SER A 66 -11.16 -9.66 13.50
CA SER A 66 -10.17 -9.95 12.46
C SER A 66 -10.34 -9.12 11.18
N GLU A 67 -11.57 -8.70 10.85
CA GLU A 67 -11.82 -7.84 9.68
C GLU A 67 -11.29 -6.43 9.92
N ASP A 68 -11.48 -5.86 11.11
CA ASP A 68 -10.92 -4.55 11.48
C ASP A 68 -9.38 -4.58 11.39
N LEU A 69 -8.75 -5.66 11.86
CA LEU A 69 -7.31 -5.85 11.70
C LEU A 69 -6.91 -6.00 10.22
N LEU A 70 -7.67 -6.74 9.41
CA LEU A 70 -7.40 -6.88 7.98
C LEU A 70 -7.48 -5.53 7.26
N ILE A 71 -8.56 -4.77 7.47
CA ILE A 71 -8.75 -3.43 6.88
C ILE A 71 -7.62 -2.49 7.32
N THR A 72 -7.25 -2.52 8.60
CA THR A 72 -6.16 -1.68 9.12
C THR A 72 -4.81 -2.09 8.52
N SER A 73 -4.53 -3.38 8.39
CA SER A 73 -3.31 -3.90 7.76
C SER A 73 -3.25 -3.51 6.30
N TYR A 74 -4.35 -3.66 5.56
CA TYR A 74 -4.47 -3.22 4.18
C TYR A 74 -4.21 -1.72 4.02
N ARG A 75 -4.83 -0.88 4.87
CA ARG A 75 -4.60 0.58 4.84
C ARG A 75 -3.14 0.94 5.12
N SER A 76 -2.50 0.25 6.05
CA SER A 76 -1.08 0.45 6.36
C SER A 76 -0.18 0.11 5.16
N VAL A 77 -0.45 -1.02 4.50
CA VAL A 77 0.25 -1.43 3.27
C VAL A 77 0.02 -0.42 2.15
N THR A 78 -1.24 -0.05 1.92
CA THR A 78 -1.64 0.92 0.90
C THR A 78 -0.92 2.25 1.09
N PHE A 79 -0.91 2.78 2.31
CA PHE A 79 -0.21 4.02 2.63
C PHE A 79 1.29 3.95 2.31
N LYS A 80 1.94 2.85 2.68
CA LYS A 80 3.37 2.64 2.40
C LYS A 80 3.65 2.56 0.90
N VAL A 81 2.89 1.73 0.17
CA VAL A 81 3.06 1.55 -1.29
C VAL A 81 2.87 2.88 -2.02
N PHE A 82 1.83 3.64 -1.66
CA PHE A 82 1.60 4.94 -2.28
C PHE A 82 2.63 5.99 -1.90
N GLY A 83 3.12 5.97 -0.67
CA GLY A 83 4.24 6.82 -0.27
C GLY A 83 5.48 6.57 -1.15
N ASP A 84 5.84 5.32 -1.37
CA ASP A 84 6.96 4.94 -2.23
C ASP A 84 6.75 5.37 -3.70
N ILE A 85 5.52 5.19 -4.23
CA ILE A 85 5.14 5.60 -5.57
C ILE A 85 5.24 7.13 -5.73
N ALA A 86 4.68 7.88 -4.77
CA ALA A 86 4.69 9.34 -4.80
C ALA A 86 6.12 9.89 -4.73
N ALA A 87 6.95 9.36 -3.84
CA ALA A 87 8.36 9.74 -3.71
C ALA A 87 9.14 9.48 -5.01
N ALA A 88 8.92 8.31 -5.64
CA ALA A 88 9.53 8.00 -6.93
C ALA A 88 9.09 8.96 -8.04
N GLY A 89 7.80 9.32 -8.06
CA GLY A 89 7.27 10.28 -9.03
C GLY A 89 7.80 11.70 -8.84
N GLN A 90 8.07 12.12 -7.60
CA GLN A 90 8.66 13.44 -7.29
C GLN A 90 10.14 13.52 -7.68
N SER A 91 10.87 12.42 -7.51
CA SER A 91 12.30 12.33 -7.81
C SER A 91 12.60 12.07 -9.29
N ALA A 92 11.58 11.79 -10.10
CA ALA A 92 11.74 11.44 -11.52
C ALA A 92 12.05 12.66 -12.38
N GLY A 93 12.74 12.42 -13.49
CA GLY A 93 13.00 13.43 -14.53
C GLY A 93 11.73 13.98 -15.19
N ARG A 94 11.92 15.07 -15.96
CA ARG A 94 10.80 15.79 -16.62
C ARG A 94 10.46 15.24 -18.01
N ALA A 95 11.22 14.29 -18.54
CA ALA A 95 10.93 13.71 -19.84
C ALA A 95 9.60 12.93 -19.82
N ARG A 96 8.94 12.92 -20.97
CA ARG A 96 7.62 12.27 -21.12
C ARG A 96 7.72 10.78 -20.76
N GLY A 97 6.86 10.35 -19.84
CA GLY A 97 6.80 8.96 -19.36
C GLY A 97 7.82 8.58 -18.28
N GLU A 98 8.86 9.38 -18.02
CA GLU A 98 9.84 9.07 -16.96
C GLU A 98 9.19 9.01 -15.58
N ARG A 99 8.33 9.96 -15.26
CA ARG A 99 7.59 9.98 -14.00
C ARG A 99 6.71 8.73 -13.85
N ALA A 100 5.93 8.39 -14.87
CA ALA A 100 5.08 7.20 -14.85
C ALA A 100 5.91 5.91 -14.74
N ARG A 101 7.04 5.82 -15.45
CA ARG A 101 7.97 4.69 -15.35
C ARG A 101 8.53 4.55 -13.94
N ALA A 102 8.97 5.64 -13.31
CA ALA A 102 9.48 5.63 -11.95
C ALA A 102 8.43 5.18 -10.94
N MET A 103 7.19 5.69 -11.06
CA MET A 103 6.06 5.30 -10.22
C MET A 103 5.72 3.82 -10.37
N LEU A 104 5.63 3.32 -11.61
CA LEU A 104 5.37 1.90 -11.88
C LEU A 104 6.51 1.01 -11.37
N ARG A 105 7.76 1.43 -11.54
CA ARG A 105 8.92 0.72 -10.99
C ARG A 105 8.87 0.66 -9.46
N ALA A 106 8.49 1.74 -8.78
CA ALA A 106 8.30 1.74 -7.34
C ALA A 106 7.19 0.77 -6.91
N TYR A 107 6.04 0.79 -7.61
CA TYR A 107 4.91 -0.10 -7.38
C TYR A 107 5.31 -1.59 -7.52
N PHE A 108 5.75 -2.01 -8.71
CA PHE A 108 6.11 -3.41 -8.96
C PHE A 108 7.31 -3.85 -8.10
N GLY A 109 8.29 -2.96 -7.88
CA GLY A 109 9.43 -3.22 -7.01
C GLY A 109 9.02 -3.43 -5.55
N ALA A 110 8.02 -2.71 -5.03
CA ALA A 110 7.47 -2.94 -3.69
C ALA A 110 6.84 -4.33 -3.58
N LEU A 111 6.04 -4.74 -4.57
CA LEU A 111 5.41 -6.06 -4.61
C LEU A 111 6.44 -7.21 -4.65
N GLN A 112 7.52 -7.03 -5.39
CA GLN A 112 8.59 -8.03 -5.50
C GLN A 112 9.43 -8.14 -4.23
N ARG A 113 9.73 -7.01 -3.57
CA ARG A 113 10.52 -6.98 -2.33
C ARG A 113 9.82 -7.62 -1.14
N ASP A 114 8.49 -7.55 -1.10
CA ASP A 114 7.70 -8.10 0.01
C ASP A 114 6.47 -8.85 -0.54
N PRO A 115 6.64 -10.14 -0.90
CA PRO A 115 5.55 -10.95 -1.42
C PRO A 115 4.38 -11.15 -0.44
N GLN A 116 4.63 -11.13 0.87
CA GLN A 116 3.59 -11.26 1.89
C GLN A 116 2.71 -10.00 1.93
N MET A 117 3.35 -8.84 1.91
CA MET A 117 2.66 -7.56 1.77
C MET A 117 1.88 -7.48 0.46
N ALA A 118 2.48 -7.88 -0.67
CA ALA A 118 1.83 -7.88 -1.98
C ALA A 118 0.55 -8.74 -1.98
N ARG A 119 0.58 -9.88 -1.31
CA ARG A 119 -0.58 -10.76 -1.19
C ARG A 119 -1.70 -10.12 -0.36
N VAL A 120 -1.41 -9.49 0.76
CA VAL A 120 -2.41 -8.74 1.55
C VAL A 120 -3.00 -7.61 0.71
N PHE A 121 -2.17 -6.88 -0.03
CA PHE A 121 -2.56 -5.71 -0.79
C PHE A 121 -3.45 -6.04 -2.01
N LEU A 122 -3.20 -7.15 -2.70
CA LEU A 122 -3.87 -7.47 -3.97
C LEU A 122 -4.86 -8.63 -3.89
N VAL A 123 -4.67 -9.56 -2.95
CA VAL A 123 -5.41 -10.83 -2.93
C VAL A 123 -6.32 -10.94 -1.71
N GLU A 124 -5.76 -10.84 -0.50
CA GLU A 124 -6.47 -11.18 0.74
C GLU A 124 -7.57 -10.17 1.11
N ILE A 125 -7.49 -8.95 0.59
CA ILE A 125 -8.47 -7.88 0.84
C ILE A 125 -9.78 -8.07 0.07
N ARG A 126 -9.86 -8.98 -0.89
CA ARG A 126 -11.01 -9.08 -1.81
C ARG A 126 -11.97 -10.20 -1.42
N GLY A 127 -13.28 -9.91 -1.48
CA GLY A 127 -14.33 -10.89 -1.31
C GLY A 127 -14.39 -11.49 0.09
N VAL A 128 -14.02 -10.73 1.12
CA VAL A 128 -14.12 -11.13 2.53
C VAL A 128 -15.48 -10.72 3.09
N SER A 129 -15.79 -9.45 3.02
CA SER A 129 -17.08 -8.87 3.43
C SER A 129 -17.30 -7.53 2.72
N ARG A 130 -18.54 -7.02 2.81
CA ARG A 130 -18.90 -5.71 2.25
C ARG A 130 -18.04 -4.57 2.82
N ALA A 131 -17.70 -4.60 4.10
CA ALA A 131 -16.89 -3.56 4.75
C ALA A 131 -15.45 -3.59 4.20
N VAL A 132 -14.90 -4.77 3.98
CA VAL A 132 -13.56 -4.97 3.42
C VAL A 132 -13.53 -4.53 1.95
N ASP A 133 -14.53 -4.91 1.15
CA ASP A 133 -14.63 -4.49 -0.24
C ASP A 133 -14.76 -2.96 -0.36
N GLN A 134 -15.56 -2.31 0.50
CA GLN A 134 -15.65 -0.84 0.56
C GLN A 134 -14.30 -0.16 0.88
N ALA A 135 -13.49 -0.74 1.78
CA ALA A 135 -12.17 -0.21 2.08
C ALA A 135 -11.23 -0.32 0.87
N PHE A 136 -11.35 -1.40 0.10
CA PHE A 136 -10.61 -1.59 -1.15
C PHE A 136 -11.04 -0.57 -2.21
N ASP A 137 -12.35 -0.43 -2.47
CA ASP A 137 -12.90 0.50 -3.45
C ASP A 137 -12.54 1.96 -3.14
N ALA A 138 -12.62 2.36 -1.87
CA ALA A 138 -12.19 3.68 -1.43
C ALA A 138 -10.70 3.96 -1.73
N SER A 139 -9.85 2.94 -1.62
CA SER A 139 -8.44 3.06 -1.97
C SER A 139 -8.25 3.25 -3.48
N LEU A 140 -9.01 2.53 -4.31
CA LEU A 140 -8.95 2.68 -5.78
C LEU A 140 -9.41 4.06 -6.22
N GLN A 141 -10.48 4.60 -5.61
CA GLN A 141 -10.92 5.97 -5.86
C GLN A 141 -9.83 6.99 -5.52
N ALA A 142 -9.22 6.88 -4.33
CA ALA A 142 -8.15 7.78 -3.92
C ALA A 142 -6.96 7.76 -4.89
N ILE A 143 -6.62 6.58 -5.44
CA ILE A 143 -5.60 6.45 -6.50
C ILE A 143 -6.03 7.17 -7.77
N GLY A 144 -7.27 6.94 -8.20
CA GLY A 144 -7.84 7.57 -9.39
C GLY A 144 -7.79 9.11 -9.30
N ASP A 145 -8.15 9.65 -8.14
CA ASP A 145 -8.13 11.10 -7.88
C ASP A 145 -6.69 11.65 -7.87
N GLU A 146 -5.74 10.91 -7.32
CA GLU A 146 -4.33 11.31 -7.34
C GLU A 146 -3.77 11.31 -8.77
N ILE A 147 -4.11 10.31 -9.58
CA ILE A 147 -3.74 10.26 -11.00
C ILE A 147 -4.35 11.44 -11.75
N ALA A 148 -5.64 11.73 -11.53
CA ALA A 148 -6.33 12.85 -12.18
C ALA A 148 -5.68 14.19 -11.90
N ARG A 149 -5.25 14.45 -10.66
CA ARG A 149 -4.57 15.69 -10.27
C ARG A 149 -3.23 15.92 -11.00
N HIS A 150 -2.59 14.85 -11.48
CA HIS A 150 -1.27 14.91 -12.08
C HIS A 150 -1.23 14.59 -13.57
N ALA A 151 -2.36 14.20 -14.16
CA ALA A 151 -2.47 13.90 -15.58
C ALA A 151 -2.80 15.15 -16.40
N ALA A 152 -2.50 15.09 -17.70
CA ALA A 152 -2.92 16.16 -18.62
C ALA A 152 -4.45 16.16 -18.79
N ALA A 153 -5.04 17.35 -18.98
CA ALA A 153 -6.46 17.51 -19.24
C ALA A 153 -6.93 16.64 -20.42
N GLY A 154 -8.11 16.04 -20.28
CA GLY A 154 -8.75 15.23 -21.32
C GLY A 154 -8.93 13.78 -20.92
N ALA A 155 -8.06 12.87 -21.33
CA ALA A 155 -8.19 11.42 -21.03
C ALA A 155 -8.15 11.11 -19.52
N ALA A 156 -7.51 11.98 -18.73
CA ALA A 156 -7.47 11.84 -17.26
C ALA A 156 -8.80 12.23 -16.59
N ASP A 157 -9.68 12.95 -17.25
CA ASP A 157 -11.00 13.33 -16.73
C ASP A 157 -12.01 12.20 -16.88
N ASP A 158 -11.71 11.18 -17.71
CA ASP A 158 -12.54 10.00 -17.88
C ASP A 158 -12.30 9.01 -16.72
N GLU A 159 -13.26 8.96 -15.79
CA GLU A 159 -13.23 8.10 -14.61
C GLU A 159 -13.18 6.61 -14.98
N LEU A 160 -13.95 6.19 -15.99
CA LEU A 160 -13.99 4.79 -16.42
C LEU A 160 -12.65 4.37 -17.06
N LEU A 161 -12.06 5.26 -17.84
CA LEU A 161 -10.74 5.01 -18.44
C LEU A 161 -9.66 4.89 -17.35
N ARG A 162 -9.67 5.77 -16.33
CA ARG A 162 -8.77 5.67 -15.18
C ARG A 162 -8.96 4.36 -14.43
N ALA A 163 -10.21 3.99 -14.11
CA ALA A 163 -10.53 2.73 -13.46
C ALA A 163 -10.03 1.53 -14.28
N GLY A 164 -10.22 1.56 -15.60
CA GLY A 164 -9.73 0.55 -16.53
C GLY A 164 -8.20 0.41 -16.51
N VAL A 165 -7.47 1.52 -16.52
CA VAL A 165 -6.00 1.50 -16.47
C VAL A 165 -5.50 1.01 -15.10
N ILE A 166 -6.08 1.50 -14.01
CA ILE A 166 -5.72 1.05 -12.65
C ILE A 166 -5.98 -0.46 -12.53
N GLY A 167 -7.17 -0.92 -12.91
CA GLY A 167 -7.53 -2.33 -12.89
C GLY A 167 -6.61 -3.18 -13.76
N GLY A 168 -6.24 -2.68 -14.94
CA GLY A 168 -5.29 -3.34 -15.86
C GLY A 168 -3.89 -3.46 -15.25
N VAL A 169 -3.36 -2.39 -14.64
CA VAL A 169 -2.05 -2.43 -13.95
C VAL A 169 -2.08 -3.42 -12.79
N MET A 170 -3.17 -3.44 -12.00
CA MET A 170 -3.34 -4.40 -10.92
C MET A 170 -3.42 -5.84 -11.45
N HIS A 171 -4.13 -6.07 -12.55
CA HIS A 171 -4.20 -7.39 -13.16
C HIS A 171 -2.84 -7.86 -13.71
N ILE A 172 -2.06 -6.96 -14.31
CA ILE A 172 -0.66 -7.24 -14.68
C ILE A 172 0.15 -7.66 -13.45
N ALA A 173 0.00 -6.97 -12.32
CA ALA A 173 0.69 -7.30 -11.08
C ALA A 173 0.31 -8.69 -10.56
N LEU A 174 -1.00 -9.01 -10.53
CA LEU A 174 -1.49 -10.33 -10.10
C LEU A 174 -0.93 -11.45 -10.98
N ARG A 175 -0.95 -11.28 -12.30
CA ARG A 175 -0.37 -12.25 -13.24
C ARG A 175 1.12 -12.41 -13.07
N TRP A 176 1.84 -11.32 -12.83
CA TRP A 176 3.27 -11.32 -12.61
C TRP A 176 3.67 -12.05 -11.32
N ILE A 177 2.91 -11.85 -10.23
CA ILE A 177 3.08 -12.57 -8.96
C ILE A 177 2.83 -14.07 -9.17
N ASP A 178 1.73 -14.43 -9.83
CA ASP A 178 1.34 -15.81 -10.11
C ASP A 178 2.38 -16.55 -10.96
N GLN A 179 3.08 -15.84 -11.85
CA GLN A 179 4.17 -16.34 -12.68
C GLN A 179 5.53 -16.34 -11.95
N GLY A 180 5.57 -16.18 -10.63
CA GLY A 180 6.81 -16.15 -9.86
C GLY A 180 7.72 -14.98 -10.22
N TYR A 181 7.12 -13.81 -10.46
CA TYR A 181 7.81 -12.56 -10.82
C TYR A 181 8.57 -12.65 -12.16
N GLN A 182 8.01 -13.39 -13.11
CA GLN A 182 8.48 -13.43 -14.50
C GLN A 182 7.49 -12.72 -15.42
N PRO A 183 7.95 -11.95 -16.41
CA PRO A 183 9.33 -11.63 -16.79
C PRO A 183 10.01 -10.66 -15.78
N PRO A 184 11.29 -10.28 -16.00
CA PRO A 184 12.00 -9.33 -15.13
C PRO A 184 11.26 -8.02 -14.92
N LEU A 185 11.53 -7.35 -13.78
CA LEU A 185 10.88 -6.11 -13.35
C LEU A 185 10.79 -5.05 -14.45
N ASP A 186 11.86 -4.84 -15.21
CA ASP A 186 11.87 -3.83 -16.27
C ASP A 186 10.87 -4.13 -17.38
N SER A 187 10.71 -5.39 -17.74
CA SER A 187 9.75 -5.81 -18.78
C SER A 187 8.30 -5.61 -18.34
N VAL A 188 7.95 -5.92 -17.08
CA VAL A 188 6.59 -5.70 -16.57
C VAL A 188 6.30 -4.21 -16.44
N VAL A 189 7.27 -3.41 -16.02
CA VAL A 189 7.16 -1.95 -15.95
C VAL A 189 6.87 -1.35 -17.31
N GLU A 190 7.60 -1.75 -18.36
CA GLU A 190 7.37 -1.25 -19.71
C GLU A 190 6.00 -1.70 -20.29
N THR A 191 5.54 -2.89 -19.93
CA THR A 191 4.21 -3.36 -20.30
C THR A 191 3.10 -2.50 -19.63
N ALA A 192 3.22 -2.26 -18.34
CA ALA A 192 2.29 -1.41 -17.60
C ALA A 192 2.36 0.06 -18.04
N LEU A 193 3.55 0.56 -18.39
CA LEU A 193 3.72 1.91 -18.91
C LEU A 193 2.96 2.12 -20.21
N ARG A 194 3.03 1.16 -21.15
CA ARG A 194 2.24 1.23 -22.41
C ARG A 194 0.75 1.35 -22.15
N LEU A 195 0.22 0.62 -21.16
CA LEU A 195 -1.17 0.75 -20.75
C LEU A 195 -1.44 2.13 -20.13
N GLY A 196 -0.60 2.59 -19.22
CA GLY A 196 -0.73 3.90 -18.56
C GLY A 196 -0.62 5.10 -19.53
N MET A 197 0.11 4.95 -20.63
CA MET A 197 0.24 6.01 -21.64
C MET A 197 -1.08 6.36 -22.34
N VAL A 198 -2.10 5.51 -22.26
CA VAL A 198 -3.45 5.80 -22.74
C VAL A 198 -4.03 7.02 -22.02
N LEU A 199 -3.75 7.18 -20.71
CA LEU A 199 -4.18 8.34 -19.91
C LEU A 199 -3.38 9.62 -20.22
N ALA A 200 -2.22 9.51 -20.85
CA ALA A 200 -1.39 10.65 -21.17
C ALA A 200 -1.83 11.37 -22.48
N GLY A 201 -2.81 10.82 -23.19
CA GLY A 201 -3.27 11.34 -24.48
C GLY A 201 -2.23 11.27 -25.61
N PRO A 202 -2.58 11.63 -26.84
CA PRO A 202 -1.65 11.67 -27.95
C PRO A 202 -0.59 12.75 -27.72
N ALA A 203 0.64 12.49 -28.19
CA ALA A 203 1.71 13.48 -28.16
C ALA A 203 1.26 14.76 -28.87
N PRO A 204 1.56 15.96 -28.35
CA PRO A 204 1.31 17.19 -29.09
C PRO A 204 1.98 17.08 -30.46
N ARG A 205 1.18 17.23 -31.53
CA ARG A 205 1.71 17.26 -32.89
C ARG A 205 2.73 18.39 -32.98
N ARG A 206 4.01 18.07 -33.25
CA ARG A 206 4.97 19.09 -33.65
C ARG A 206 4.34 19.84 -34.82
N LYS A 207 4.03 21.13 -34.65
CA LYS A 207 3.73 21.99 -35.80
C LYS A 207 4.96 21.97 -36.69
N ALA A 208 4.81 21.38 -37.88
CA ALA A 208 5.79 21.56 -38.94
C ALA A 208 5.83 23.04 -39.25
N GLY A 209 6.93 23.71 -38.93
CA GLY A 209 7.26 25.06 -39.34
C GLY A 209 7.81 25.07 -40.77
#